data_2f95bda11d7c963684c5e004e73d0be2
#
_entry.id   2f95bda11d7c963684c5e004e73d0be2
#
_cell.length_a   1.000
_cell.length_b   1.000
_cell.length_c   1.000
_cell.angle_alpha   90.00
_cell.angle_beta   90.00
_cell.angle_gamma   90.00
#
_symmetry.space_group_name_H-M   'P 1'
#
loop_
_entity.id
_entity.type
_entity.pdbx_description
1 polymer ?
#
loop_
_entity_poly.entity_id
_entity_poly.type
_entity_poly.pdbx_seq_one_letter_code
_entity_poly.pdbx_strand_id
1 'polypeptide(L)'
;MREWEASPEILKEPIIDIGAGLAPLTIPNLTVVPWDKEQGDATFMASVPNSTYQTVYSHHCLEHIDNPILALQNWWRILKLTGYLYVTVPHRNYYEKRRMLPSIFNPDHRTMWLPDEFDPPNTFSLLHTIRAACPSGRLHALRTVLTGYEEKPQNIQSPEGFHIEAVMQKV
;
A
#
# COMPACT_ATOMS: atom_id res chain seq x y z
N MET A 1 2.54 6.62 -15.60
CA MET A 1 1.44 7.39 -14.96
C MET A 1 0.56 6.35 -14.33
N ARG A 2 0.35 6.40 -13.02
CA ARG A 2 -0.52 5.44 -12.34
C ARG A 2 -1.96 5.90 -12.55
N GLU A 3 -2.75 5.14 -13.29
CA GLU A 3 -4.18 5.42 -13.44
C GLU A 3 -4.93 4.93 -12.21
N TRP A 4 -5.83 5.77 -11.71
CA TRP A 4 -6.63 5.48 -10.53
C TRP A 4 -7.91 4.75 -10.91
N GLU A 5 -8.10 3.52 -10.42
CA GLU A 5 -9.31 2.73 -10.66
C GLU A 5 -10.34 2.80 -9.52
N ALA A 6 -10.01 3.46 -8.40
CA ALA A 6 -10.93 3.57 -7.28
C ALA A 6 -11.98 4.68 -7.49
N SER A 7 -13.11 4.54 -6.79
CA SER A 7 -14.20 5.51 -6.84
C SER A 7 -13.74 6.91 -6.48
N PRO A 8 -14.12 7.95 -7.23
CA PRO A 8 -13.76 9.36 -6.96
C PRO A 8 -14.12 9.84 -5.55
N GLU A 9 -15.07 9.16 -4.89
CA GLU A 9 -15.53 9.45 -3.53
C GLU A 9 -14.45 9.24 -2.46
N ILE A 10 -13.45 8.40 -2.73
CA ILE A 10 -12.35 8.06 -1.81
C ILE A 10 -11.25 9.12 -1.88
N LEU A 11 -11.09 9.78 -3.03
CA LEU A 11 -10.04 10.75 -3.26
C LEU A 11 -10.48 12.15 -2.87
N LYS A 12 -10.05 12.58 -1.70
CA LYS A 12 -10.35 13.93 -1.17
C LYS A 12 -9.06 14.61 -0.72
N GLU A 13 -8.90 15.87 -1.09
CA GLU A 13 -7.78 16.67 -0.64
C GLU A 13 -7.85 17.04 0.86
N PRO A 14 -6.70 17.21 1.51
CA PRO A 14 -5.34 17.01 0.99
C PRO A 14 -4.97 15.55 0.86
N ILE A 15 -4.22 15.20 -0.20
CA ILE A 15 -3.79 13.85 -0.55
C ILE A 15 -2.28 13.74 -0.39
N ILE A 16 -1.79 12.62 0.16
CA ILE A 16 -0.38 12.25 0.16
C ILE A 16 -0.19 10.91 -0.55
N ASP A 17 0.85 10.81 -1.39
CA ASP A 17 1.32 9.58 -2.06
C ASP A 17 2.61 9.12 -1.40
N ILE A 18 2.53 8.08 -0.56
CA ILE A 18 3.67 7.54 0.19
C ILE A 18 4.35 6.45 -0.62
N GLY A 19 5.65 6.61 -0.86
CA GLY A 19 6.43 5.78 -1.77
C GLY A 19 6.20 6.18 -3.23
N ALA A 20 6.11 7.49 -3.49
CA ALA A 20 5.78 8.05 -4.80
C ALA A 20 6.79 7.68 -5.89
N GLY A 21 8.07 7.48 -5.54
CA GLY A 21 9.11 7.08 -6.46
C GLY A 21 9.27 8.06 -7.63
N LEU A 22 9.62 7.50 -8.80
CA LEU A 22 9.77 8.26 -10.04
C LEU A 22 8.43 8.50 -10.79
N ALA A 23 7.34 7.92 -10.30
CA ALA A 23 6.02 8.01 -10.94
C ALA A 23 4.93 8.32 -9.89
N PRO A 24 4.92 9.56 -9.33
CA PRO A 24 3.92 9.94 -8.36
C PRO A 24 2.50 9.85 -8.92
N LEU A 25 1.55 9.61 -8.03
CA LEU A 25 0.13 9.58 -8.35
C LEU A 25 -0.30 10.93 -8.93
N THR A 26 -0.96 10.89 -10.07
CA THR A 26 -1.50 12.08 -10.72
C THR A 26 -3.00 11.92 -10.92
N ILE A 27 -3.78 12.87 -10.42
CA ILE A 27 -5.23 12.87 -10.52
C ILE A 27 -5.68 14.20 -11.12
N PRO A 28 -6.48 14.19 -12.19
CA PRO A 28 -6.97 15.43 -12.78
C PRO A 28 -7.67 16.31 -11.74
N ASN A 29 -7.31 17.59 -11.70
CA ASN A 29 -7.87 18.62 -10.81
C ASN A 29 -7.66 18.41 -9.30
N LEU A 30 -6.80 17.49 -8.88
CA LEU A 30 -6.42 17.30 -7.47
C LEU A 30 -4.91 17.48 -7.27
N THR A 31 -4.55 18.05 -6.13
CA THR A 31 -3.15 18.19 -5.72
C THR A 31 -2.74 17.00 -4.87
N VAL A 32 -1.73 16.26 -5.30
CA VAL A 32 -1.16 15.15 -4.56
C VAL A 32 0.24 15.53 -4.08
N VAL A 33 0.50 15.37 -2.79
CA VAL A 33 1.82 15.58 -2.19
C VAL A 33 2.62 14.30 -2.30
N PRO A 34 3.69 14.24 -3.11
CA PRO A 34 4.55 13.08 -3.17
C PRO A 34 5.43 13.00 -1.93
N TRP A 35 5.57 11.80 -1.38
CA TRP A 35 6.47 11.50 -0.27
C TRP A 35 7.35 10.29 -0.61
N ASP A 36 8.66 10.47 -0.51
CA ASP A 36 9.64 9.41 -0.69
C ASP A 36 10.82 9.60 0.26
N LYS A 37 11.90 8.85 0.10
CA LYS A 37 13.12 8.85 0.93
C LYS A 37 13.69 10.24 1.19
N GLU A 38 13.58 11.16 0.21
CA GLU A 38 14.05 12.54 0.34
C GLU A 38 13.23 13.37 1.35
N GLN A 39 11.95 13.07 1.53
CA GLN A 39 11.08 13.74 2.48
C GLN A 39 11.17 13.12 3.88
N GLY A 40 11.60 11.86 3.98
CA GLY A 40 11.82 11.15 5.23
C GLY A 40 11.38 9.70 5.22
N ASP A 41 11.59 9.03 6.34
CA ASP A 41 11.25 7.62 6.51
C ASP A 41 9.72 7.43 6.57
N ALA A 42 9.20 6.65 5.62
CA ALA A 42 7.78 6.32 5.53
C ALA A 42 7.26 5.52 6.73
N THR A 43 8.12 4.83 7.47
CA THR A 43 7.73 4.10 8.68
C THR A 43 7.23 5.04 9.76
N PHE A 44 7.89 6.18 9.93
CA PHE A 44 7.62 7.08 11.07
C PHE A 44 6.79 8.31 10.69
N MET A 45 6.93 8.82 9.47
CA MET A 45 6.28 10.06 9.03
C MET A 45 6.45 11.18 10.06
N ALA A 46 7.66 11.30 10.63
CA ALA A 46 7.91 12.08 11.87
C ALA A 46 7.66 13.58 11.72
N SER A 47 7.90 14.15 10.53
CA SER A 47 7.67 15.56 10.24
C SER A 47 6.22 15.90 9.88
N VAL A 48 5.34 14.89 9.72
CA VAL A 48 3.94 15.09 9.35
C VAL A 48 3.07 15.12 10.60
N PRO A 49 2.34 16.22 10.87
CA PRO A 49 1.43 16.31 11.99
C PRO A 49 0.27 15.30 11.92
N ASN A 50 -0.35 15.05 13.09
CA ASN A 50 -1.56 14.23 13.14
C ASN A 50 -2.69 14.85 12.32
N SER A 51 -3.55 14.02 11.75
CA SER A 51 -4.77 14.45 11.05
C SER A 51 -4.51 15.52 9.99
N THR A 52 -3.51 15.34 9.16
CA THR A 52 -3.11 16.28 8.11
C THR A 52 -3.82 16.00 6.78
N TYR A 53 -3.95 14.73 6.39
CA TYR A 53 -4.44 14.35 5.08
C TYR A 53 -5.83 13.75 5.13
N GLN A 54 -6.64 14.02 4.09
CA GLN A 54 -7.95 13.39 3.91
C GLN A 54 -7.82 12.07 3.16
N THR A 55 -6.79 11.93 2.33
CA THR A 55 -6.44 10.68 1.68
C THR A 55 -4.95 10.39 1.88
N VAL A 56 -4.65 9.21 2.39
CA VAL A 56 -3.32 8.62 2.42
C VAL A 56 -3.30 7.49 1.40
N TYR A 57 -2.53 7.66 0.36
CA TYR A 57 -2.34 6.68 -0.71
C TYR A 57 -0.94 6.09 -0.63
N SER A 58 -0.82 4.80 -0.85
CA SER A 58 0.47 4.12 -0.96
C SER A 58 0.36 2.96 -1.94
N HIS A 59 1.26 2.91 -2.91
CA HIS A 59 1.29 1.88 -3.93
C HIS A 59 2.68 1.27 -4.01
N HIS A 60 2.78 -0.02 -3.67
CA HIS A 60 4.02 -0.78 -3.70
C HIS A 60 5.16 -0.10 -2.90
N CYS A 61 4.85 0.25 -1.65
CA CYS A 61 5.80 0.82 -0.69
C CYS A 61 5.89 -0.02 0.59
N LEU A 62 4.76 -0.54 1.07
CA LEU A 62 4.68 -1.21 2.37
C LEU A 62 5.53 -2.48 2.43
N GLU A 63 5.72 -3.17 1.31
CA GLU A 63 6.57 -4.36 1.19
C GLU A 63 8.07 -4.10 1.41
N HIS A 64 8.49 -2.84 1.29
CA HIS A 64 9.87 -2.40 1.54
C HIS A 64 10.14 -2.02 3.00
N ILE A 65 9.11 -2.05 3.87
CA ILE A 65 9.20 -1.60 5.25
C ILE A 65 9.36 -2.81 6.20
N ASP A 66 10.36 -2.77 7.07
CA ASP A 66 10.65 -3.85 8.02
C ASP A 66 9.54 -4.01 9.08
N ASN A 67 8.91 -2.90 9.50
CA ASN A 67 7.80 -2.91 10.45
C ASN A 67 6.52 -2.31 9.83
N PRO A 68 5.77 -3.08 9.06
CA PRO A 68 4.59 -2.59 8.35
C PRO A 68 3.45 -2.17 9.29
N ILE A 69 3.34 -2.77 10.48
CA ILE A 69 2.33 -2.36 11.48
C ILE A 69 2.60 -0.93 11.95
N LEU A 70 3.85 -0.62 12.29
CA LEU A 70 4.24 0.72 12.74
C LEU A 70 4.05 1.76 11.63
N ALA A 71 4.39 1.42 10.39
CA ALA A 71 4.14 2.29 9.24
C ALA A 71 2.66 2.60 9.09
N LEU A 72 1.81 1.58 9.06
CA LEU A 72 0.35 1.74 8.95
C LEU A 72 -0.23 2.54 10.12
N GLN A 73 0.26 2.38 11.36
CA GLN A 73 -0.14 3.18 12.51
C GLN A 73 0.20 4.67 12.31
N ASN A 74 1.36 4.98 11.75
CA ASN A 74 1.75 6.36 11.43
C ASN A 74 0.96 6.92 10.24
N TRP A 75 0.70 6.12 9.19
CA TRP A 75 -0.18 6.52 8.09
C TRP A 75 -1.60 6.78 8.57
N TRP A 76 -2.08 5.97 9.53
CA TRP A 76 -3.37 6.20 10.18
C TRP A 76 -3.40 7.43 11.09
N ARG A 77 -2.29 7.73 11.77
CA ARG A 77 -2.12 8.92 12.60
C ARG A 77 -2.28 10.21 11.81
N ILE A 78 -1.63 10.29 10.65
CA ILE A 78 -1.68 11.48 9.78
C ILE A 78 -2.98 11.63 9.02
N LEU A 79 -3.82 10.60 8.97
CA LEU A 79 -5.12 10.62 8.32
C LEU A 79 -6.14 11.34 9.20
N LYS A 80 -6.94 12.22 8.59
CA LYS A 80 -8.07 12.90 9.23
C LYS A 80 -9.21 11.94 9.54
N LEU A 81 -10.08 12.32 10.49
CA LEU A 81 -11.38 11.66 10.68
C LEU A 81 -12.17 11.72 9.37
N THR A 82 -12.90 10.69 9.04
CA THR A 82 -13.61 10.45 7.77
C THR A 82 -12.72 10.29 6.53
N GLY A 83 -11.40 10.37 6.69
CA GLY A 83 -10.44 10.18 5.62
C GLY A 83 -10.25 8.71 5.23
N TYR A 84 -9.57 8.49 4.11
CA TYR A 84 -9.32 7.18 3.55
C TYR A 84 -7.84 6.85 3.48
N LEU A 85 -7.49 5.66 3.94
CA LEU A 85 -6.20 5.02 3.71
C LEU A 85 -6.37 4.00 2.58
N TYR A 86 -5.61 4.20 1.50
CA TYR A 86 -5.56 3.32 0.35
C TYR A 86 -4.16 2.71 0.23
N VAL A 87 -4.08 1.40 0.30
CA VAL A 87 -2.81 0.66 0.25
C VAL A 87 -2.86 -0.42 -0.79
N THR A 88 -1.84 -0.50 -1.64
CA THR A 88 -1.60 -1.66 -2.48
C THR A 88 -0.24 -2.27 -2.19
N VAL A 89 -0.18 -3.59 -2.23
CA VAL A 89 1.04 -4.38 -2.07
C VAL A 89 1.11 -5.49 -3.12
N PRO A 90 2.29 -5.95 -3.54
CA PRO A 90 2.40 -7.09 -4.45
C PRO A 90 1.77 -8.34 -3.83
N HIS A 91 1.00 -9.07 -4.62
CA HIS A 91 0.46 -10.36 -4.19
C HIS A 91 1.53 -11.44 -4.28
N ARG A 92 1.88 -12.09 -3.18
CA ARG A 92 2.97 -13.07 -3.09
C ARG A 92 2.90 -14.12 -4.23
N ASN A 93 1.76 -14.73 -4.44
CA ASN A 93 1.65 -15.84 -5.37
C ASN A 93 1.77 -15.41 -6.85
N TYR A 94 1.40 -14.18 -7.17
CA TYR A 94 1.39 -13.68 -8.56
C TYR A 94 2.62 -12.84 -8.89
N TYR A 95 3.13 -12.06 -7.94
CA TYR A 95 4.35 -11.27 -8.10
C TYR A 95 5.59 -12.08 -7.75
N GLU A 96 5.71 -12.51 -6.47
CA GLU A 96 6.90 -13.19 -5.97
C GLU A 96 7.05 -14.61 -6.51
N LYS A 97 5.92 -15.29 -6.75
CA LYS A 97 5.83 -16.68 -7.22
C LYS A 97 6.64 -17.66 -6.37
N ARG A 98 6.89 -17.28 -5.11
CA ARG A 98 7.65 -18.07 -4.12
C ARG A 98 7.18 -17.73 -2.71
N ARG A 99 7.52 -18.61 -1.76
CA ARG A 99 7.02 -18.49 -0.37
C ARG A 99 7.99 -17.81 0.58
N MET A 100 9.24 -17.60 0.18
CA MET A 100 10.27 -17.07 1.06
C MET A 100 11.09 -15.98 0.39
N LEU A 101 11.49 -14.99 1.17
CA LEU A 101 12.46 -13.98 0.78
C LEU A 101 13.87 -14.61 0.62
N PRO A 102 14.77 -13.99 -0.13
CA PRO A 102 14.59 -12.73 -0.84
C PRO A 102 13.71 -12.87 -2.08
N SER A 103 13.04 -11.77 -2.48
CA SER A 103 12.37 -11.69 -3.78
C SER A 103 13.36 -11.86 -4.93
N ILE A 104 12.96 -12.58 -5.98
CA ILE A 104 13.80 -12.72 -7.18
C ILE A 104 13.62 -11.56 -8.16
N PHE A 105 12.53 -10.79 -8.02
CA PHE A 105 12.22 -9.67 -8.90
C PHE A 105 12.57 -8.32 -8.29
N ASN A 106 12.52 -8.22 -6.96
CA ASN A 106 12.91 -7.01 -6.25
C ASN A 106 13.57 -7.37 -4.90
N PRO A 107 14.92 -7.38 -4.82
CA PRO A 107 15.64 -7.78 -3.61
C PRO A 107 15.43 -6.84 -2.41
N ASP A 108 14.86 -5.65 -2.62
CA ASP A 108 14.54 -4.69 -1.56
C ASP A 108 13.24 -5.00 -0.82
N HIS A 109 12.46 -6.00 -1.25
CA HIS A 109 11.28 -6.44 -0.51
C HIS A 109 11.70 -7.04 0.84
N ARG A 110 11.06 -6.57 1.91
CA ARG A 110 11.23 -7.00 3.30
C ARG A 110 10.09 -7.91 3.75
N THR A 111 8.93 -7.77 3.14
CA THR A 111 7.72 -8.51 3.46
C THR A 111 7.02 -8.99 2.19
N MET A 112 6.30 -10.10 2.32
CA MET A 112 5.42 -10.64 1.28
C MET A 112 3.98 -10.58 1.77
N TRP A 113 3.01 -10.55 0.84
CA TRP A 113 1.63 -10.28 1.21
C TRP A 113 0.64 -11.25 0.58
N LEU A 114 -0.35 -11.65 1.38
CA LEU A 114 -1.59 -12.30 0.96
C LEU A 114 -2.78 -11.48 1.46
N PRO A 115 -3.98 -11.63 0.87
CA PRO A 115 -5.15 -10.85 1.26
C PRO A 115 -5.52 -11.03 2.74
N ASP A 116 -5.73 -12.27 3.20
CA ASP A 116 -6.20 -12.63 4.53
C ASP A 116 -5.49 -13.82 5.19
N GLU A 117 -4.46 -14.37 4.56
CA GLU A 117 -3.69 -15.50 5.05
C GLU A 117 -2.33 -15.07 5.61
N PHE A 118 -1.91 -15.70 6.72
CA PHE A 118 -0.56 -15.62 7.24
C PHE A 118 0.26 -16.85 6.85
N ASP A 119 1.51 -16.66 6.44
CA ASP A 119 2.47 -17.73 6.20
C ASP A 119 3.87 -17.28 6.67
N PRO A 120 4.12 -17.33 7.99
CA PRO A 120 5.38 -16.89 8.59
C PRO A 120 6.62 -17.59 8.00
N PRO A 121 7.82 -17.00 8.05
CA PRO A 121 8.11 -15.74 8.77
C PRO A 121 7.90 -14.47 7.98
N ASN A 122 7.80 -14.52 6.65
CA ASN A 122 7.88 -13.33 5.79
C ASN A 122 6.54 -12.92 5.16
N THR A 123 5.50 -13.78 5.19
CA THR A 123 4.21 -13.47 4.58
C THR A 123 3.21 -12.98 5.60
N PHE A 124 2.73 -11.78 5.38
CA PHE A 124 1.72 -11.09 6.16
C PHE A 124 0.36 -11.16 5.50
N SER A 125 -0.70 -11.18 6.32
CA SER A 125 -2.05 -10.92 5.85
C SER A 125 -2.29 -9.42 5.82
N LEU A 126 -2.64 -8.85 4.66
CA LEU A 126 -2.93 -7.42 4.56
C LEU A 126 -4.14 -7.04 5.43
N LEU A 127 -5.19 -7.87 5.42
CA LEU A 127 -6.41 -7.66 6.22
C LEU A 127 -6.10 -7.57 7.72
N HIS A 128 -5.40 -8.57 8.25
CA HIS A 128 -5.12 -8.61 9.68
C HIS A 128 -4.15 -7.53 10.11
N THR A 129 -3.14 -7.24 9.29
CA THR A 129 -2.14 -6.21 9.57
C THR A 129 -2.77 -4.82 9.58
N ILE A 130 -3.61 -4.49 8.59
CA ILE A 130 -4.26 -3.18 8.53
C ILE A 130 -5.31 -3.02 9.64
N ARG A 131 -6.03 -4.08 10.01
CA ARG A 131 -6.95 -4.05 11.16
C ARG A 131 -6.24 -3.85 12.49
N ALA A 132 -5.09 -4.49 12.69
CA ALA A 132 -4.28 -4.32 13.89
C ALA A 132 -3.72 -2.90 14.01
N ALA A 133 -3.33 -2.29 12.89
CA ALA A 133 -2.80 -0.93 12.85
C ALA A 133 -3.88 0.14 12.94
N CYS A 134 -5.10 -0.14 12.45
CA CYS A 134 -6.21 0.81 12.28
C CYS A 134 -7.48 0.34 13.02
N PRO A 135 -7.46 0.25 14.37
CA PRO A 135 -8.50 -0.44 15.14
C PRO A 135 -9.90 0.19 15.02
N SER A 136 -9.98 1.49 14.73
CA SER A 136 -11.26 2.22 14.52
C SER A 136 -11.62 2.37 13.04
N GLY A 137 -10.98 1.58 12.16
CA GLY A 137 -11.20 1.69 10.73
C GLY A 137 -12.39 0.86 10.24
N ARG A 138 -13.13 1.41 9.28
CA ARG A 138 -14.12 0.67 8.48
C ARG A 138 -13.43 0.21 7.19
N LEU A 139 -13.40 -1.10 6.96
CA LEU A 139 -12.94 -1.67 5.70
C LEU A 139 -13.97 -1.41 4.60
N HIS A 140 -13.57 -0.71 3.53
CA HIS A 140 -14.38 -0.47 2.34
C HIS A 140 -14.11 -1.48 1.24
N ALA A 141 -12.84 -1.83 1.04
CA ALA A 141 -12.45 -2.81 0.03
C ALA A 141 -11.23 -3.62 0.49
N LEU A 142 -11.23 -4.89 0.13
CA LEU A 142 -10.06 -5.76 0.10
C LEU A 142 -10.21 -6.65 -1.14
N ARG A 143 -9.32 -6.53 -2.09
CA ARG A 143 -9.41 -7.31 -3.33
C ARG A 143 -8.02 -7.64 -3.89
N THR A 144 -7.92 -8.76 -4.58
CA THR A 144 -6.78 -9.05 -5.45
C THR A 144 -7.09 -8.50 -6.83
N VAL A 145 -6.20 -7.67 -7.36
CA VAL A 145 -6.32 -7.08 -8.69
C VAL A 145 -5.46 -7.89 -9.65
N LEU A 146 -6.11 -8.50 -10.63
CA LEU A 146 -5.49 -9.34 -11.66
C LEU A 146 -5.72 -8.79 -13.08
N THR A 147 -6.15 -7.55 -13.21
CA THR A 147 -6.35 -6.89 -14.50
C THR A 147 -5.04 -6.85 -15.27
N GLY A 148 -5.02 -7.41 -16.48
CA GLY A 148 -3.80 -7.52 -17.30
C GLY A 148 -2.81 -8.60 -16.84
N TYR A 149 -3.15 -9.40 -15.79
CA TYR A 149 -2.27 -10.48 -15.35
C TYR A 149 -2.11 -11.54 -16.44
N GLU A 150 -0.86 -11.85 -16.73
CA GLU A 150 -0.46 -13.00 -17.53
C GLU A 150 0.38 -13.94 -16.68
N GLU A 151 -0.01 -15.20 -16.60
CA GLU A 151 0.81 -16.20 -15.95
C GLU A 151 2.10 -16.44 -16.74
N LYS A 152 3.24 -16.28 -16.09
CA LYS A 152 4.57 -16.50 -16.63
C LYS A 152 5.28 -17.57 -15.79
N PRO A 153 6.30 -18.27 -16.33
CA PRO A 153 7.16 -19.16 -15.54
C PRO A 153 7.67 -18.50 -14.26
N GLN A 154 8.00 -19.30 -13.25
CA GLN A 154 8.38 -18.84 -11.91
C GLN A 154 9.54 -17.82 -11.89
N ASN A 155 10.45 -17.91 -12.84
CA ASN A 155 11.60 -17.03 -12.98
C ASN A 155 11.36 -15.82 -13.89
N ILE A 156 10.14 -15.62 -14.38
CA ILE A 156 9.76 -14.50 -15.23
C ILE A 156 8.66 -13.70 -14.54
N GLN A 157 8.89 -12.42 -14.31
CA GLN A 157 7.91 -11.52 -13.73
C GLN A 157 6.71 -11.35 -14.67
N SER A 158 5.51 -11.38 -14.11
CA SER A 158 4.30 -11.02 -14.84
C SER A 158 4.28 -9.51 -15.07
N PRO A 159 3.84 -9.03 -16.24
CA PRO A 159 3.93 -7.59 -16.56
C PRO A 159 3.01 -6.72 -15.71
N GLU A 160 1.82 -7.21 -15.36
CA GLU A 160 0.78 -6.46 -14.66
C GLU A 160 -0.11 -7.37 -13.81
N GLY A 161 -1.04 -6.75 -13.04
CA GLY A 161 -2.16 -7.44 -12.42
C GLY A 161 -1.77 -8.42 -11.31
N PHE A 162 -0.94 -7.98 -10.36
CA PHE A 162 -0.43 -8.86 -9.33
C PHE A 162 -0.46 -8.24 -7.92
N HIS A 163 -1.39 -7.36 -7.64
CA HIS A 163 -1.40 -6.70 -6.34
C HIS A 163 -2.69 -6.93 -5.54
N ILE A 164 -2.58 -6.71 -4.25
CA ILE A 164 -3.69 -6.66 -3.31
C ILE A 164 -3.96 -5.20 -2.99
N GLU A 165 -5.22 -4.83 -3.02
CA GLU A 165 -5.71 -3.50 -2.68
C GLU A 165 -6.52 -3.56 -1.40
N ALA A 166 -6.27 -2.64 -0.48
CA ALA A 166 -7.08 -2.43 0.70
C ALA A 166 -7.45 -0.95 0.85
N VAL A 167 -8.71 -0.68 1.17
CA VAL A 167 -9.21 0.67 1.44
C VAL A 167 -9.88 0.69 2.81
N MET A 168 -9.39 1.57 3.69
CA MET A 168 -9.90 1.77 5.04
C MET A 168 -10.38 3.21 5.23
N GLN A 169 -11.53 3.39 5.83
CA GLN A 169 -12.00 4.71 6.28
C GLN A 169 -11.80 4.87 7.78
N LYS A 170 -11.29 6.02 8.19
CA LYS A 170 -11.18 6.40 9.60
C LYS A 170 -12.53 6.92 10.10
N VAL A 171 -13.12 6.23 11.06
CA VAL A 171 -14.45 6.53 11.63
C VAL A 171 -14.36 6.87 13.12
#